data_e63237d105e7b2d85a91a940c50258a9
#
_entry.id   e63237d105e7b2d85a91a940c50258a9
#
_cell.length_a   1.000
_cell.length_b   1.000
_cell.length_c   1.000
_cell.angle_alpha   90.00
_cell.angle_beta   90.00
_cell.angle_gamma   90.00
#
_symmetry.space_group_name_H-M   'P 1'
#
loop_
_entity.id
_entity.type
_entity.pdbx_description
1 polymer ?
#
loop_
_entity_poly.entity_id
_entity_poly.type
_entity_poly.pdbx_seq_one_letter_code
_entity_poly.pdbx_strand_id
1 'polypeptide(L)'
;MDDLNRSAFYAGVLVIIAVALALNTAFRRMETKNALGGDDDTLVKRSRAFGNLVEHAPLMIILLILMEYGGSEFLVHIFGIGFILSRVAHAYGLIAEEGMGPDNMPRMIGALGSWSIMILASLVCIF
;
A
#
# COMPACT_ATOMS: atom_id res chain seq x y z
N MET A 1 27.02 -3.38 -3.28
CA MET A 1 25.97 -2.91 -2.35
C MET A 1 25.28 -1.63 -2.81
N ASP A 2 25.77 -1.03 -3.88
CA ASP A 2 25.19 0.18 -4.45
C ASP A 2 23.95 -0.08 -5.34
N ASP A 3 23.64 -1.35 -5.60
CA ASP A 3 22.71 -1.75 -6.65
C ASP A 3 21.22 -1.85 -6.21
N LEU A 4 20.91 -1.77 -4.92
CA LEU A 4 19.53 -1.88 -4.41
C LEU A 4 19.02 -0.63 -3.68
N ASN A 5 19.57 0.53 -3.96
CA ASN A 5 19.24 1.75 -3.23
C ASN A 5 17.80 2.25 -3.50
N ARG A 6 17.28 2.03 -4.69
CA ARG A 6 15.96 2.52 -5.10
C ARG A 6 14.84 1.67 -4.50
N SER A 7 14.92 0.37 -4.66
CA SER A 7 13.94 -0.57 -4.06
C SER A 7 13.96 -0.48 -2.54
N ALA A 8 15.14 -0.33 -1.92
CA ALA A 8 15.27 -0.10 -0.48
C ALA A 8 14.59 1.19 -0.03
N PHE A 9 14.72 2.28 -0.80
CA PHE A 9 14.01 3.53 -0.53
C PHE A 9 12.48 3.33 -0.52
N TYR A 10 11.93 2.71 -1.57
CA TYR A 10 10.48 2.44 -1.65
C TYR A 10 10.00 1.49 -0.57
N ALA A 11 10.79 0.47 -0.24
CA ALA A 11 10.50 -0.44 0.87
C ALA A 11 10.42 0.32 2.20
N GLY A 12 11.40 1.20 2.47
CA GLY A 12 11.41 2.04 3.67
C GLY A 12 10.19 2.95 3.77
N VAL A 13 9.83 3.63 2.68
CA VAL A 13 8.63 4.48 2.63
C VAL A 13 7.35 3.67 2.90
N LEU A 14 7.21 2.50 2.27
CA LEU A 14 6.05 1.63 2.49
C LEU A 14 5.95 1.13 3.93
N VAL A 15 7.07 0.81 4.56
CA VAL A 15 7.09 0.42 5.99
C VAL A 15 6.67 1.57 6.89
N ILE A 16 7.13 2.80 6.62
CA ILE A 16 6.70 3.98 7.39
C ILE A 16 5.18 4.19 7.27
N ILE A 17 4.63 4.08 6.06
CA ILE A 17 3.19 4.18 5.84
C ILE A 17 2.45 3.05 6.58
N ALA A 18 2.96 1.81 6.52
CA ALA A 18 2.37 0.67 7.22
C ALA A 18 2.33 0.89 8.74
N VAL A 19 3.43 1.39 9.32
CA VAL A 19 3.48 1.70 10.76
C VAL A 19 2.51 2.82 11.12
N ALA A 20 2.41 3.87 10.30
CA ALA A 20 1.44 4.94 10.52
C ALA A 20 -0.01 4.42 10.51
N LEU A 21 -0.35 3.55 9.58
CA LEU A 21 -1.68 2.93 9.52
C LEU A 21 -1.92 1.94 10.68
N ALA A 22 -0.89 1.20 11.10
CA ALA A 22 -0.97 0.34 12.28
C ALA A 22 -1.22 1.13 13.55
N LEU A 23 -0.50 2.24 13.75
CA LEU A 23 -0.71 3.14 14.89
C LEU A 23 -2.11 3.77 14.87
N ASN A 24 -2.57 4.21 13.71
CA ASN A 24 -3.94 4.73 13.54
C ASN A 24 -5.00 3.71 13.95
N THR A 25 -4.80 2.44 13.62
CA THR A 25 -5.65 1.34 14.05
C THR A 25 -5.54 1.09 15.56
N ALA A 26 -4.32 1.07 16.09
CA ALA A 26 -4.06 0.83 17.51
C ALA A 26 -4.69 1.91 18.40
N PHE A 27 -4.60 3.18 18.03
CA PHE A 27 -5.26 4.26 18.74
C PHE A 27 -6.78 4.06 18.80
N ARG A 28 -7.40 3.66 17.69
CA ARG A 28 -8.85 3.40 17.68
C ARG A 28 -9.22 2.20 18.57
N ARG A 29 -8.38 1.16 18.62
CA ARG A 29 -8.58 0.04 19.54
C ARG A 29 -8.56 0.47 20.99
N MET A 30 -7.64 1.36 21.37
CA MET A 30 -7.57 1.92 22.74
C MET A 30 -8.81 2.76 23.07
N GLU A 31 -9.23 3.64 22.15
CA GLU A 31 -10.43 4.48 22.33
C GLU A 31 -11.69 3.65 22.53
N THR A 32 -11.85 2.59 21.75
CA THR A 32 -13.04 1.70 21.80
C THR A 32 -12.91 0.57 22.81
N LYS A 33 -11.75 0.42 23.47
CA LYS A 33 -11.43 -0.71 24.37
C LYS A 33 -11.62 -2.08 23.71
N ASN A 34 -11.33 -2.16 22.43
CA ASN A 34 -11.54 -3.33 21.61
C ASN A 34 -10.22 -3.85 21.03
N ALA A 35 -9.62 -4.83 21.70
CA ALA A 35 -8.30 -5.34 21.34
C ALA A 35 -8.28 -6.20 20.06
N LEU A 36 -9.34 -6.97 19.79
CA LEU A 36 -9.30 -8.03 18.78
C LEU A 36 -10.23 -7.82 17.57
N GLY A 37 -11.16 -6.96 17.66
CA GLY A 37 -12.14 -6.76 16.60
C GLY A 37 -13.32 -5.97 17.13
N GLY A 38 -14.47 -6.01 16.50
CA GLY A 38 -15.69 -5.43 17.00
C GLY A 38 -16.51 -4.71 15.94
N ASP A 39 -17.61 -4.16 16.38
CA ASP A 39 -18.64 -3.57 15.53
C ASP A 39 -18.39 -2.08 15.22
N ASP A 40 -17.22 -1.54 15.62
CA ASP A 40 -16.85 -0.15 15.34
C ASP A 40 -16.43 0.02 13.88
N ASP A 41 -17.26 0.69 13.09
CA ASP A 41 -17.03 0.90 11.66
C ASP A 41 -15.70 1.63 11.38
N THR A 42 -15.35 2.62 12.19
CA THR A 42 -14.08 3.35 12.06
C THR A 42 -12.89 2.42 12.29
N LEU A 43 -12.96 1.55 13.29
CA LEU A 43 -11.91 0.56 13.55
C LEU A 43 -11.76 -0.41 12.38
N VAL A 44 -12.87 -0.90 11.84
CA VAL A 44 -12.86 -1.80 10.67
C VAL A 44 -12.18 -1.12 9.48
N LYS A 45 -12.54 0.11 9.16
CA LYS A 45 -11.94 0.88 8.05
C LYS A 45 -10.44 1.11 8.23
N ARG A 46 -10.01 1.53 9.41
CA ARG A 46 -8.58 1.72 9.73
C ARG A 46 -7.79 0.40 9.65
N SER A 47 -8.34 -0.66 10.20
CA SER A 47 -7.75 -2.01 10.13
C SER A 47 -7.64 -2.51 8.69
N ARG A 48 -8.65 -2.28 7.85
CA ARG A 48 -8.61 -2.65 6.44
C ARG A 48 -7.62 -1.82 5.63
N ALA A 49 -7.43 -0.54 5.95
CA ALA A 49 -6.41 0.28 5.30
C ALA A 49 -5.00 -0.27 5.56
N PHE A 50 -4.69 -0.61 6.81
CA PHE A 50 -3.44 -1.27 7.17
C PHE A 50 -3.31 -2.66 6.51
N GLY A 51 -4.32 -3.52 6.68
CA GLY A 51 -4.32 -4.89 6.14
C GLY A 51 -4.11 -4.91 4.62
N ASN A 52 -4.83 -4.06 3.90
CA ASN A 52 -4.71 -3.99 2.44
C ASN A 52 -3.33 -3.55 1.97
N LEU A 53 -2.68 -2.62 2.69
CA LEU A 53 -1.31 -2.24 2.38
C LEU A 53 -0.35 -3.41 2.58
N VAL A 54 -0.39 -4.08 3.73
CA VAL A 54 0.54 -5.18 4.04
C VAL A 54 0.28 -6.46 3.25
N GLU A 55 -0.90 -6.62 2.68
CA GLU A 55 -1.21 -7.69 1.74
C GLU A 55 -0.52 -7.51 0.37
N HIS A 56 -0.32 -6.27 -0.08
CA HIS A 56 0.20 -5.94 -1.41
C HIS A 56 1.66 -5.48 -1.41
N ALA A 57 2.08 -4.72 -0.41
CA ALA A 57 3.39 -4.10 -0.37
C ALA A 57 4.57 -5.10 -0.45
N PRO A 58 4.57 -6.24 0.25
CA PRO A 58 5.66 -7.21 0.16
C PRO A 58 5.86 -7.74 -1.26
N LEU A 59 4.77 -8.04 -1.95
CA LEU A 59 4.83 -8.53 -3.35
C LEU A 59 5.41 -7.47 -4.27
N MET A 60 4.98 -6.21 -4.11
CA MET A 60 5.51 -5.11 -4.91
C MET A 60 6.98 -4.84 -4.61
N ILE A 61 7.40 -4.91 -3.36
CA ILE A 61 8.81 -4.74 -2.98
C ILE A 61 9.68 -5.81 -3.65
N ILE A 62 9.22 -7.06 -3.67
CA ILE A 62 9.94 -8.14 -4.37
C ILE A 62 10.08 -7.81 -5.86
N LEU A 63 9.01 -7.36 -6.52
CA LEU A 63 9.07 -6.98 -7.94
C LEU A 63 10.05 -5.82 -8.16
N LEU A 64 10.04 -4.80 -7.32
CA LEU A 64 10.98 -3.67 -7.43
C LEU A 64 12.44 -4.13 -7.28
N ILE A 65 12.73 -5.03 -6.34
CA ILE A 65 14.07 -5.60 -6.15
C ILE A 65 14.50 -6.38 -7.40
N LEU A 66 13.64 -7.22 -7.94
CA LEU A 66 13.93 -8.01 -9.14
C LEU A 66 14.17 -7.11 -10.36
N MET A 67 13.38 -6.05 -10.52
CA MET A 67 13.54 -5.08 -11.60
C MET A 67 14.84 -4.29 -11.47
N GLU A 68 15.20 -3.87 -10.24
CA GLU A 68 16.44 -3.14 -9.99
C GLU A 68 17.65 -4.04 -10.25
N TYR A 69 17.61 -5.29 -9.79
CA TYR A 69 18.64 -6.28 -10.08
C TYR A 69 18.79 -6.56 -11.58
N GLY A 70 17.68 -6.55 -12.32
CA GLY A 70 17.66 -6.66 -13.78
C GLY A 70 18.10 -5.40 -14.54
N GLY A 71 18.51 -4.33 -13.85
CA GLY A 71 18.98 -3.09 -14.45
C GLY A 71 17.87 -2.12 -14.90
N SER A 72 16.62 -2.35 -14.53
CA SER A 72 15.46 -1.52 -14.90
C SER A 72 15.22 -0.36 -13.93
N GLU A 73 16.27 0.40 -13.61
CA GLU A 73 16.26 1.45 -12.58
C GLU A 73 15.16 2.50 -12.77
N PHE A 74 14.93 2.94 -14.00
CA PHE A 74 13.89 3.92 -14.32
C PHE A 74 12.49 3.40 -14.01
N LEU A 75 12.24 2.12 -14.35
CA LEU A 75 10.96 1.49 -14.08
C LEU A 75 10.70 1.29 -12.58
N VAL A 76 11.76 1.03 -11.80
CA VAL A 76 11.66 0.97 -10.32
C VAL A 76 11.08 2.27 -9.77
N HIS A 77 11.54 3.43 -10.27
CA HIS A 77 11.00 4.71 -9.85
C HIS A 77 9.55 4.92 -10.28
N ILE A 78 9.21 4.64 -11.54
CA ILE A 78 7.84 4.80 -12.05
C ILE A 78 6.87 3.93 -11.25
N PHE A 79 7.17 2.65 -11.11
CA PHE A 79 6.29 1.71 -10.43
C PHE A 79 6.28 1.91 -8.91
N GLY A 80 7.42 2.27 -8.31
CA GLY A 80 7.50 2.56 -6.89
C GLY A 80 6.68 3.78 -6.49
N ILE A 81 6.82 4.89 -7.21
CA ILE A 81 6.03 6.11 -6.98
C ILE A 81 4.54 5.84 -7.24
N GLY A 82 4.21 5.24 -8.37
CA GLY A 82 2.82 4.95 -8.73
C GLY A 82 2.15 4.04 -7.71
N PHE A 83 2.85 3.03 -7.21
CA PHE A 83 2.32 2.13 -6.19
C PHE A 83 2.08 2.85 -4.86
N ILE A 84 3.04 3.66 -4.39
CA ILE A 84 2.87 4.45 -3.16
C ILE A 84 1.65 5.38 -3.27
N LEU A 85 1.54 6.15 -4.36
CA LEU A 85 0.41 7.04 -4.57
C LEU A 85 -0.93 6.29 -4.60
N SER A 86 -0.97 5.13 -5.24
CA SER A 86 -2.15 4.27 -5.27
C SER A 86 -2.51 3.75 -3.89
N ARG A 87 -1.55 3.37 -3.07
CA ARG A 87 -1.81 2.89 -1.70
C ARG A 87 -2.26 4.00 -0.77
N VAL A 88 -1.67 5.19 -0.89
CA VAL A 88 -2.11 6.37 -0.13
C VAL A 88 -3.54 6.75 -0.51
N ALA A 89 -3.87 6.80 -1.80
CA ALA A 89 -5.23 7.08 -2.25
C ALA A 89 -6.25 6.04 -1.74
N HIS A 90 -5.89 4.75 -1.78
CA HIS A 90 -6.73 3.68 -1.28
C HIS A 90 -6.98 3.79 0.23
N ALA A 91 -5.92 4.03 1.02
CA ALA A 91 -6.03 4.21 2.46
C ALA A 91 -6.85 5.44 2.83
N TYR A 92 -6.65 6.55 2.10
CA TYR A 92 -7.45 7.76 2.26
C TYR A 92 -8.93 7.49 2.02
N GLY A 93 -9.27 6.82 0.93
CA GLY A 93 -10.65 6.45 0.61
C GLY A 93 -11.30 5.57 1.68
N LEU A 94 -10.54 4.68 2.31
CA LEU A 94 -11.05 3.84 3.40
C LEU A 94 -11.26 4.60 4.71
N ILE A 95 -10.40 5.57 5.02
CA ILE A 95 -10.37 6.23 6.34
C ILE A 95 -11.20 7.52 6.33
N ALA A 96 -11.07 8.33 5.29
CA ALA A 96 -11.62 9.68 5.24
C ALA A 96 -12.99 9.77 4.55
N GLU A 97 -13.29 8.86 3.62
CA GLU A 97 -14.55 8.86 2.89
C GLU A 97 -15.63 8.04 3.62
N GLU A 98 -16.87 8.50 3.55
CA GLU A 98 -17.98 7.85 4.25
C GLU A 98 -18.49 6.59 3.52
N GLY A 99 -18.56 6.62 2.20
CA GLY A 99 -19.09 5.52 1.40
C GLY A 99 -18.07 4.45 1.04
N MET A 100 -18.50 3.19 0.97
CA MET A 100 -17.67 2.06 0.52
C MET A 100 -18.05 1.57 -0.90
N GLY A 101 -18.99 2.24 -1.54
CA GLY A 101 -19.47 1.89 -2.87
C GLY A 101 -18.56 2.40 -4.02
N PRO A 102 -19.05 2.28 -5.26
CA PRO A 102 -18.32 2.76 -6.45
C PRO A 102 -18.03 4.25 -6.45
N ASP A 103 -18.78 5.04 -5.69
CA ASP A 103 -18.61 6.49 -5.58
C ASP A 103 -17.38 6.90 -4.75
N ASN A 104 -16.79 5.95 -4.00
CA ASN A 104 -15.53 6.18 -3.28
C ASN A 104 -14.36 6.13 -4.27
N MET A 105 -14.19 7.23 -5.02
CA MET A 105 -13.17 7.35 -6.07
C MET A 105 -11.74 7.13 -5.58
N PRO A 106 -11.28 7.73 -4.47
CA PRO A 106 -9.91 7.50 -4.01
C PRO A 106 -9.63 6.02 -3.74
N ARG A 107 -10.56 5.30 -3.11
CA ARG A 107 -10.44 3.86 -2.85
C ARG A 107 -10.38 3.05 -4.14
N MET A 108 -11.26 3.36 -5.09
CA MET A 108 -11.32 2.67 -6.38
C MET A 108 -10.07 2.89 -7.20
N ILE A 109 -9.65 4.15 -7.37
CA ILE A 109 -8.44 4.50 -8.11
C ILE A 109 -7.21 3.87 -7.47
N GLY A 110 -7.12 3.91 -6.15
CA GLY A 110 -6.02 3.30 -5.42
C GLY A 110 -5.94 1.78 -5.59
N ALA A 111 -7.07 1.09 -5.55
CA ALA A 111 -7.13 -0.36 -5.76
C ALA A 111 -6.74 -0.74 -7.19
N LEU A 112 -7.43 -0.18 -8.17
CA LEU A 112 -7.18 -0.46 -9.59
C LEU A 112 -5.77 -0.04 -10.02
N GLY A 113 -5.31 1.13 -9.56
CA GLY A 113 -3.96 1.61 -9.83
C GLY A 113 -2.90 0.66 -9.32
N SER A 114 -3.04 0.18 -8.08
CA SER A 114 -2.07 -0.76 -7.50
C SER A 114 -2.04 -2.09 -8.25
N TRP A 115 -3.20 -2.65 -8.56
CA TRP A 115 -3.27 -3.92 -9.29
C TRP A 115 -2.71 -3.80 -10.69
N SER A 116 -3.02 -2.71 -11.42
CA SER A 116 -2.45 -2.44 -12.74
C SER A 116 -0.93 -2.33 -12.69
N ILE A 117 -0.39 -1.58 -11.72
CA ILE A 117 1.05 -1.41 -11.53
C ILE A 117 1.71 -2.76 -11.21
N MET A 118 1.13 -3.56 -10.33
CA MET A 118 1.67 -4.87 -9.98
C MET A 118 1.67 -5.84 -11.17
N ILE A 119 0.63 -5.82 -11.99
CA ILE A 119 0.58 -6.62 -13.23
C ILE A 119 1.68 -6.17 -14.20
N LEU A 120 1.80 -4.87 -14.45
CA LEU A 120 2.81 -4.34 -15.36
C LEU A 120 4.24 -4.63 -14.86
N ALA A 121 4.49 -4.44 -13.56
CA ALA A 121 5.78 -4.77 -12.95
C ALA A 121 6.09 -6.28 -13.06
N SER A 122 5.09 -7.13 -12.89
CA SER A 122 5.24 -8.58 -13.06
C SER A 122 5.61 -8.94 -14.50
N LEU A 123 4.98 -8.31 -15.48
CA LEU A 123 5.31 -8.53 -16.89
C LEU A 123 6.76 -8.12 -17.22
N VAL A 124 7.22 -7.00 -16.66
CA VAL A 124 8.64 -6.57 -16.80
C VAL A 124 9.61 -7.59 -16.20
N CYS A 125 9.21 -8.27 -15.10
CA CYS A 125 10.06 -9.31 -14.50
C CYS A 125 10.03 -10.63 -15.27
N ILE A 126 8.95 -10.92 -16.03
CA ILE A 126 8.78 -12.18 -16.79
C ILE A 126 9.50 -12.11 -18.13
N PHE A 127 9.50 -10.97 -18.82
CA PHE A 127 10.01 -10.78 -20.19
C PHE A 127 11.23 -9.87 -20.25
#